data_a584e04c13427993db7a128c684959c5
#
_entry.id   a584e04c13427993db7a128c684959c5
#
_cell.length_a   1.000
_cell.length_b   1.000
_cell.length_c   1.000
_cell.angle_alpha   90.00
_cell.angle_beta   90.00
_cell.angle_gamma   90.00
#
_symmetry.space_group_name_H-M   'P 1'
#
loop_
_entity.id
_entity.type
_entity.pdbx_description
1 polymer ?
#
loop_
_entity_poly.entity_id
_entity_poly.type
_entity_poly.pdbx_seq_one_letter_code
_entity_poly.pdbx_strand_id
1 'polypeptide(L)' 'MAFPNDDPTVHHGDRTIQLIDWLVGRLEECLGEVLPLQTDDLLKDYAKDARNSMASAIEQLSLARVKKEQQLGGRTS' A
#
# COMPACT_ATOMS: atom_id res chain seq x y z
N MET A 1 7.09 15.29 3.30
CA MET A 1 6.25 14.90 4.44
C MET A 1 6.96 13.85 5.29
N ALA A 2 6.96 14.03 6.57
CA ALA A 2 7.61 13.11 7.47
C ALA A 2 6.71 11.91 7.75
N PHE A 3 7.31 10.75 7.88
CA PHE A 3 6.56 9.56 8.28
C PHE A 3 6.28 9.61 9.78
N PRO A 4 5.15 9.02 10.21
CA PRO A 4 4.78 9.07 11.63
C PRO A 4 5.85 8.51 12.55
N ASN A 5 6.64 7.58 12.06
CA ASN A 5 7.68 6.95 12.85
C ASN A 5 9.06 7.29 12.36
N ASP A 6 9.41 8.54 12.53
CA ASP A 6 10.76 8.97 12.22
C ASP A 6 11.65 8.92 13.45
N ASP A 7 11.34 8.04 14.35
CA ASP A 7 12.06 7.83 15.58
C ASP A 7 13.32 7.01 15.31
N PRO A 8 14.49 7.48 15.71
CA PRO A 8 15.73 6.74 15.49
C PRO A 8 15.81 5.40 16.20
N THR A 9 14.93 5.18 17.17
CA THR A 9 14.90 3.87 17.84
C THR A 9 14.22 2.80 17.01
N VAL A 10 13.51 3.20 15.95
CA VAL A 10 12.86 2.24 15.06
C VAL A 10 13.92 1.61 14.18
N HIS A 11 13.83 0.30 14.01
CA HIS A 11 14.76 -0.44 13.17
C HIS A 11 14.66 0.00 11.72
N HIS A 12 15.81 0.10 11.08
CA HIS A 12 15.87 0.56 9.68
C HIS A 12 15.10 -0.35 8.74
N GLY A 13 15.14 -1.67 8.99
CA GLY A 13 14.38 -2.60 8.19
C GLY A 13 12.88 -2.37 8.31
N ASP A 14 12.44 -1.95 9.49
CA ASP A 14 11.04 -1.69 9.74
C ASP A 14 10.54 -0.46 9.03
N ARG A 15 11.43 0.47 8.70
CA ARG A 15 11.00 1.65 7.95
C ARG A 15 10.43 1.30 6.60
N THR A 16 11.04 0.34 5.92
CA THR A 16 10.52 -0.11 4.63
C THR A 16 9.14 -0.73 4.79
N ILE A 17 8.98 -1.57 5.80
CA ILE A 17 7.69 -2.20 6.07
C ILE A 17 6.65 -1.15 6.44
N GLN A 18 7.03 -0.18 7.26
CA GLN A 18 6.11 0.89 7.64
C GLN A 18 5.68 1.70 6.42
N LEU A 19 6.60 1.96 5.51
CA LEU A 19 6.27 2.68 4.29
C LEU A 19 5.28 1.89 3.45
N ILE A 20 5.51 0.59 3.31
CA ILE A 20 4.61 -0.27 2.54
C ILE A 20 3.22 -0.27 3.19
N ASP A 21 3.15 -0.40 4.51
CA ASP A 21 1.87 -0.40 5.22
C ASP A 21 1.14 0.92 5.02
N TRP A 22 1.87 2.03 5.07
CA TRP A 22 1.29 3.35 4.85
C TRP A 22 0.72 3.47 3.44
N LEU A 23 1.48 3.02 2.44
CA LEU A 23 1.03 3.07 1.05
C LEU A 23 -0.19 2.20 0.82
N VAL A 24 -0.21 1.00 1.39
CA VAL A 24 -1.36 0.11 1.28
C VAL A 24 -2.59 0.77 1.90
N GLY A 25 -2.43 1.38 3.07
CA GLY A 25 -3.54 2.07 3.71
C GLY A 25 -4.08 3.21 2.87
N ARG A 26 -3.20 3.98 2.25
CA ARG A 26 -3.63 5.06 1.36
C ARG A 26 -4.35 4.55 0.14
N LEU A 27 -3.86 3.46 -0.44
CA LEU A 27 -4.52 2.86 -1.60
C LEU A 27 -5.90 2.31 -1.24
N GLU A 28 -6.03 1.71 -0.06
CA GLU A 28 -7.33 1.22 0.41
C GLU A 28 -8.32 2.36 0.59
N GLU A 29 -7.87 3.48 1.13
CA GLU A 29 -8.72 4.67 1.22
C GLU A 29 -9.18 5.14 -0.16
N CYS A 30 -8.26 5.14 -1.11
CA CYS A 30 -8.59 5.56 -2.48
C CYS A 30 -9.58 4.60 -3.12
N LEU A 31 -9.49 3.32 -2.83
CA LEU A 31 -10.47 2.35 -3.33
C LEU A 31 -11.87 2.70 -2.85
N GLY A 32 -12.00 3.09 -1.57
CA GLY A 32 -13.29 3.52 -1.06
C GLY A 32 -13.77 4.81 -1.70
N GLU A 33 -12.86 5.73 -1.94
CA GLU A 33 -13.21 7.03 -2.51
C GLU A 33 -13.57 6.98 -3.98
N VAL A 34 -13.18 5.91 -4.67
CA VAL A 34 -13.51 5.78 -6.10
C VAL A 34 -14.93 5.28 -6.32
N LEU A 35 -15.58 4.74 -5.29
CA LEU A 35 -16.94 4.20 -5.42
C LEU A 35 -17.94 5.18 -6.01
N PRO A 36 -17.99 6.45 -5.58
CA PRO A 36 -18.93 7.40 -6.18
C PRO A 36 -18.74 7.57 -7.69
N LEU A 37 -17.50 7.46 -8.17
CA LEU A 37 -17.22 7.58 -9.58
C LEU A 37 -17.75 6.38 -10.37
N GLN A 38 -17.84 5.23 -9.74
CA GLN A 38 -18.34 4.03 -10.39
C GLN A 38 -19.84 4.10 -10.68
N THR A 39 -20.55 5.00 -10.02
CA THR A 39 -21.98 5.21 -10.26
C THR A 39 -22.25 6.22 -11.36
N ASP A 40 -21.22 6.91 -11.84
CA ASP A 40 -21.35 7.88 -12.91
C ASP A 40 -21.22 7.17 -14.25
N ASP A 41 -22.27 7.26 -15.08
CA ASP A 41 -22.28 6.54 -16.36
C ASP A 41 -21.14 6.94 -17.28
N LEU A 42 -20.69 8.16 -17.20
CA LEU A 42 -19.58 8.62 -18.04
C LEU A 42 -18.24 8.13 -17.56
N LEU A 43 -18.07 8.05 -16.24
CA LEU A 43 -16.79 7.79 -15.61
C LEU A 43 -16.61 6.36 -15.12
N LYS A 44 -17.68 5.56 -15.14
CA LYS A 44 -17.63 4.23 -14.50
C LYS A 44 -16.53 3.32 -15.02
N ASP A 45 -16.25 3.39 -16.32
CA ASP A 45 -15.22 2.53 -16.92
C ASP A 45 -13.83 2.96 -16.45
N TYR A 46 -13.60 4.26 -16.40
CA TYR A 46 -12.33 4.77 -15.89
C TYR A 46 -12.16 4.46 -14.40
N ALA A 47 -13.23 4.60 -13.64
CA ALA A 47 -13.21 4.29 -12.22
C ALA A 47 -12.94 2.81 -11.97
N LYS A 48 -13.52 1.94 -12.80
CA LYS A 48 -13.28 0.51 -12.69
C LYS A 48 -11.82 0.18 -12.95
N ASP A 49 -11.24 0.77 -14.00
CA ASP A 49 -9.84 0.56 -14.32
C ASP A 49 -8.93 1.08 -13.21
N ALA A 50 -9.24 2.25 -12.67
CA ALA A 50 -8.47 2.81 -11.57
C ALA A 50 -8.55 1.92 -10.34
N ARG A 51 -9.73 1.41 -10.04
CA ARG A 51 -9.91 0.50 -8.91
C ARG A 51 -9.08 -0.77 -9.09
N ASN A 52 -9.12 -1.34 -10.27
CA ASN A 52 -8.35 -2.54 -10.58
C ASN A 52 -6.86 -2.29 -10.44
N SER A 53 -6.39 -1.13 -10.91
CA SER A 53 -4.98 -0.77 -10.78
C SER A 53 -4.57 -0.60 -9.33
N MET A 54 -5.42 0.01 -8.52
CA MET A 54 -5.14 0.18 -7.11
C MET A 54 -5.13 -1.15 -6.37
N ALA A 55 -6.07 -2.03 -6.68
CA ALA A 55 -6.11 -3.36 -6.08
C ALA A 55 -4.85 -4.15 -6.44
N SER A 56 -4.42 -4.05 -7.69
CA SER A 56 -3.19 -4.70 -8.14
C SER A 56 -1.97 -4.13 -7.41
N ALA A 57 -1.93 -2.82 -7.22
CA ALA A 57 -0.84 -2.18 -6.50
C ALA A 57 -0.79 -2.64 -5.05
N ILE A 58 -1.94 -2.76 -4.40
CA ILE A 58 -2.01 -3.27 -3.03
C ILE A 58 -1.45 -4.68 -2.97
N GLU A 59 -1.83 -5.52 -3.92
CA GLU A 59 -1.34 -6.89 -3.98
C GLU A 59 0.19 -6.93 -4.12
N GLN A 60 0.73 -6.14 -5.02
CA GLN A 60 2.17 -6.09 -5.22
C GLN A 60 2.91 -5.58 -3.99
N LEU A 61 2.36 -4.57 -3.33
CA LEU A 61 2.96 -4.05 -2.11
C LEU A 61 2.89 -5.07 -0.98
N SER A 62 1.80 -5.81 -0.90
CA SER A 62 1.68 -6.86 0.10
C SER A 62 2.72 -7.97 -0.11
N LEU A 63 2.95 -8.35 -1.36
CA LEU A 63 3.99 -9.31 -1.69
C LEU A 63 5.38 -8.78 -1.36
N ALA A 64 5.60 -7.51 -1.65
CA ALA A 64 6.87 -6.87 -1.32
C ALA A 64 7.11 -6.87 0.19
N ARG A 65 6.05 -6.63 0.95
CA ARG A 65 6.15 -6.65 2.41
C ARG A 65 6.55 -8.04 2.91
N VAL A 66 5.90 -9.08 2.39
CA VAL A 66 6.23 -10.44 2.76
C VAL A 66 7.70 -10.76 2.44
N LYS A 67 8.14 -10.37 1.26
CA LYS A 67 9.51 -10.58 0.86
C LYS A 67 10.49 -9.87 1.79
N LYS A 68 10.16 -8.65 2.16
CA LYS A 68 11.02 -7.89 3.06
C LYS A 68 11.08 -8.52 4.45
N GLU A 69 9.95 -8.99 4.94
CA GLU A 69 9.90 -9.66 6.23
C GLU A 69 10.72 -10.95 6.21
N GLN A 70 10.64 -11.70 5.12
CA GLN A 70 11.42 -12.92 4.98
C GLN A 70 12.91 -12.62 4.96
N GLN A 71 13.30 -11.55 4.28
CA GLN A 71 14.70 -11.17 4.25
C GLN A 71 15.21 -10.81 5.64
N LEU A 72 14.43 -10.04 6.39
CA LEU A 72 14.82 -9.64 7.74
C LEU A 72 14.87 -10.84 8.68
N GLY A 73 13.87 -11.71 8.60
CA GLY A 73 13.83 -12.90 9.43
C GLY A 73 14.92 -13.89 9.08
N GLY A 74 15.19 -14.08 7.80
CA GLY A 74 16.20 -15.01 7.36
C GLY A 74 17.59 -14.63 7.82
N ARG A 75 17.84 -13.36 8.03
CA ARG A 75 19.15 -12.90 8.44
C ARG A 75 19.46 -13.18 9.90
N THR A 76 18.43 -13.33 10.69
CA THR A 76 18.62 -13.57 12.11
C THR A 76 18.77 -15.04 12.46
N SER A 77 18.48 -15.91 11.53
CA SER A 77 18.55 -17.35 11.77
C SER A 77 19.93 -17.96 11.52
#